data_dc2924cfec08f3a3893f5e083f824ac1
#
_entry.id   dc2924cfec08f3a3893f5e083f824ac1
#
_cell.length_a   1.000
_cell.length_b   1.000
_cell.length_c   1.000
_cell.angle_alpha   90.00
_cell.angle_beta   90.00
_cell.angle_gamma   90.00
#
_symmetry.space_group_name_H-M   'P 1'
#
loop_
_entity.id
_entity.type
_entity.pdbx_description
1 polymer ?
#
loop_
_entity_poly.entity_id
_entity_poly.type
_entity_poly.pdbx_seq_one_letter_code
_entity_poly.pdbx_strand_id
1 'polypeptide(L)'
;MGLCNNGDAEVLPIDELPFPEREKFYGLSDEEKLMVDVSYICSIRGCPYRCNYCASPQHWKRDKTQYRSPESVINEMHYVKENYWNTEKEYDFSASANIGSKQNLKIKDNTIVYFVDDIFTVKKKRVKTILRMMIEQKLDMKWKCEARTDHLNEEICELMSKAGCSRVKLGFESGSNRLLKDIQKDETKEDMKRGVQMLKDANVPFTAYFMAGFPNETDEDLKQTIQFAKEIEADYYSLSVLAPYFGTKMYYDLIDSGVELDKKPWEYFFHQTGELMANSKISKPVLKEFLSLNELNKKGNGYV
;
A
#
# COMPACT_ATOMS: atom_id res chain seq x y z
N MET A 1 -8.65 5.27 31.48
CA MET A 1 -9.45 4.10 31.02
C MET A 1 -8.50 2.93 30.86
N GLY A 2 -8.67 1.84 31.63
CA GLY A 2 -7.81 0.67 31.52
C GLY A 2 -8.10 -0.09 30.23
N LEU A 3 -7.05 -0.45 29.49
CA LEU A 3 -7.17 -1.39 28.37
C LEU A 3 -7.55 -2.77 28.95
N CYS A 4 -8.74 -3.27 28.63
CA CYS A 4 -9.10 -4.65 28.93
C CYS A 4 -8.36 -5.56 27.95
N ASN A 5 -7.38 -6.30 28.42
CA ASN A 5 -6.75 -7.37 27.65
C ASN A 5 -7.61 -8.64 27.82
N ASN A 6 -8.45 -8.94 26.85
CA ASN A 6 -9.32 -10.13 26.84
C ASN A 6 -8.56 -11.43 26.43
N GLY A 7 -7.23 -11.40 26.41
CA GLY A 7 -6.41 -12.49 25.92
C GLY A 7 -6.33 -12.54 24.38
N ASP A 8 -5.66 -13.56 23.88
CA ASP A 8 -5.56 -13.80 22.45
C ASP A 8 -6.86 -14.39 21.92
N ALA A 9 -7.53 -13.68 21.02
CA ALA A 9 -8.67 -14.23 20.31
C ALA A 9 -8.25 -15.43 19.46
N GLU A 10 -9.11 -16.43 19.36
CA GLU A 10 -8.95 -17.51 18.40
C GLU A 10 -9.00 -16.94 16.98
N VAL A 11 -7.96 -17.22 16.20
CA VAL A 11 -7.87 -16.71 14.82
C VAL A 11 -8.59 -17.69 13.91
N LEU A 12 -9.79 -17.33 13.45
CA LEU A 12 -10.54 -18.12 12.48
C LEU A 12 -9.77 -18.25 11.16
N PRO A 13 -9.84 -19.41 10.48
CA PRO A 13 -9.27 -19.59 9.16
C PRO A 13 -9.87 -18.58 8.18
N ILE A 14 -9.00 -17.85 7.46
CA ILE A 14 -9.43 -16.74 6.60
C ILE A 14 -10.35 -17.19 5.44
N ASP A 15 -10.23 -18.46 4.98
CA ASP A 15 -11.08 -19.03 3.91
C ASP A 15 -12.50 -19.41 4.38
N GLU A 16 -12.72 -19.51 5.68
CA GLU A 16 -14.03 -19.81 6.27
C GLU A 16 -14.87 -18.54 6.49
N LEU A 17 -14.27 -17.37 6.34
CA LEU A 17 -14.97 -16.12 6.51
C LEU A 17 -15.86 -15.83 5.28
N PRO A 18 -17.11 -15.35 5.49
CA PRO A 18 -17.97 -14.94 4.39
C PRO A 18 -17.38 -13.71 3.67
N PHE A 19 -17.77 -13.52 2.41
CA PHE A 19 -17.41 -12.31 1.70
C PHE A 19 -18.08 -11.10 2.37
N PRO A 20 -17.38 -9.95 2.42
CA PRO A 20 -17.96 -8.74 3.00
C PRO A 20 -19.23 -8.30 2.25
N GLU A 21 -20.29 -8.05 2.99
CA GLU A 21 -21.50 -7.38 2.47
C GLU A 21 -21.22 -5.87 2.37
N ARG A 22 -20.61 -5.47 1.25
CA ARG A 22 -20.08 -4.11 1.05
C ARG A 22 -21.15 -3.05 1.16
N GLU A 23 -22.36 -3.33 0.68
CA GLU A 23 -23.51 -2.44 0.77
C GLU A 23 -23.91 -2.09 2.21
N LYS A 24 -23.85 -3.07 3.11
CA LYS A 24 -24.17 -2.82 4.53
C LYS A 24 -23.11 -1.98 5.22
N PHE A 25 -21.85 -2.17 4.83
CA PHE A 25 -20.74 -1.41 5.42
C PHE A 25 -20.82 0.08 5.10
N TYR A 26 -21.21 0.42 3.88
CA TYR A 26 -21.31 1.81 3.43
C TYR A 26 -22.70 2.42 3.63
N GLY A 27 -23.69 1.65 4.07
CA GLY A 27 -25.09 2.09 4.16
C GLY A 27 -25.69 2.52 2.83
N LEU A 28 -25.17 1.93 1.72
CA LEU A 28 -25.51 2.31 0.36
C LEU A 28 -26.87 1.73 -0.06
N SER A 29 -27.66 2.52 -0.76
CA SER A 29 -28.83 2.05 -1.53
C SER A 29 -28.38 1.20 -2.74
N ASP A 30 -29.32 0.49 -3.38
CA ASP A 30 -29.01 -0.32 -4.56
C ASP A 30 -28.46 0.51 -5.73
N GLU A 31 -28.83 1.79 -5.80
CA GLU A 31 -28.31 2.73 -6.79
C GLU A 31 -26.89 3.19 -6.45
N GLU A 32 -26.60 3.42 -5.16
CA GLU A 32 -25.30 3.85 -4.68
C GLU A 32 -24.25 2.71 -4.70
N LYS A 33 -24.64 1.44 -4.62
CA LYS A 33 -23.73 0.28 -4.78
C LYS A 33 -22.90 0.36 -6.06
N LEU A 34 -23.49 0.91 -7.11
CA LEU A 34 -22.87 1.05 -8.42
C LEU A 34 -21.90 2.25 -8.49
N MET A 35 -21.84 3.06 -7.43
CA MET A 35 -20.90 4.19 -7.28
C MET A 35 -19.59 3.80 -6.58
N VAL A 36 -19.40 2.53 -6.21
CA VAL A 36 -18.19 2.09 -5.54
C VAL A 36 -17.06 1.97 -6.54
N ASP A 37 -16.21 2.98 -6.64
CA ASP A 37 -15.07 3.00 -7.57
C ASP A 37 -13.99 1.98 -7.21
N VAL A 38 -13.89 1.58 -5.95
CA VAL A 38 -12.88 0.64 -5.45
C VAL A 38 -13.51 -0.45 -4.62
N SER A 39 -13.34 -1.69 -5.03
CA SER A 39 -13.70 -2.87 -4.23
C SER A 39 -12.47 -3.43 -3.52
N TYR A 40 -12.50 -3.47 -2.21
CA TYR A 40 -11.40 -3.98 -1.39
C TYR A 40 -11.51 -5.50 -1.20
N ILE A 41 -10.42 -6.22 -1.46
CA ILE A 41 -10.28 -7.66 -1.20
C ILE A 41 -9.06 -7.88 -0.31
N CYS A 42 -9.25 -8.58 0.80
CA CYS A 42 -8.16 -9.06 1.65
C CYS A 42 -7.87 -10.52 1.32
N SER A 43 -6.74 -10.79 0.70
CA SER A 43 -6.34 -12.15 0.34
C SER A 43 -5.31 -12.74 1.30
N ILE A 44 -4.66 -11.89 2.11
CA ILE A 44 -3.66 -12.26 3.12
C ILE A 44 -3.91 -11.42 4.37
N ARG A 45 -3.85 -12.04 5.53
CA ARG A 45 -3.79 -11.33 6.82
C ARG A 45 -2.43 -11.51 7.44
N GLY A 46 -1.73 -10.39 7.66
CA GLY A 46 -0.42 -10.35 8.27
C GLY A 46 0.74 -10.29 7.28
N CYS A 47 1.91 -9.95 7.83
CA CYS A 47 3.15 -9.77 7.09
C CYS A 47 4.28 -10.54 7.80
N PRO A 48 5.06 -11.41 7.11
CA PRO A 48 6.11 -12.21 7.73
C PRO A 48 7.41 -11.41 8.01
N TYR A 49 7.48 -10.15 7.59
CA TYR A 49 8.68 -9.31 7.70
C TYR A 49 8.79 -8.62 9.07
N ARG A 50 9.96 -7.98 9.31
CA ARG A 50 10.36 -7.45 10.64
C ARG A 50 10.66 -5.95 10.63
N CYS A 51 10.22 -5.23 9.60
CA CYS A 51 10.49 -3.79 9.54
C CYS A 51 10.12 -3.14 10.87
N ASN A 52 11.09 -2.49 11.51
CA ASN A 52 10.96 -2.04 12.90
C ASN A 52 9.98 -0.86 13.07
N TYR A 53 9.67 -0.15 11.99
CA TYR A 53 8.72 0.97 11.94
C TYR A 53 7.28 0.55 11.63
N CYS A 54 7.06 -0.68 11.14
CA CYS A 54 5.77 -1.14 10.62
C CYS A 54 4.90 -1.74 11.71
N ALA A 55 3.63 -1.35 11.77
CA ALA A 55 2.65 -1.86 12.71
C ALA A 55 2.08 -3.23 12.33
N SER A 56 2.12 -3.62 11.06
CA SER A 56 1.49 -4.85 10.56
C SER A 56 1.96 -6.13 11.27
N PRO A 57 3.27 -6.38 11.48
CA PRO A 57 3.74 -7.56 12.21
C PRO A 57 3.25 -7.62 13.67
N GLN A 58 3.00 -6.46 14.27
CA GLN A 58 2.51 -6.38 15.66
C GLN A 58 1.00 -6.65 15.71
N HIS A 59 0.27 -6.09 14.77
CA HIS A 59 -1.18 -6.21 14.70
C HIS A 59 -1.63 -7.66 14.44
N TRP A 60 -0.96 -8.36 13.52
CA TRP A 60 -1.37 -9.70 13.10
C TRP A 60 -0.60 -10.85 13.75
N LYS A 61 0.40 -10.57 14.61
CA LYS A 61 1.36 -11.56 15.11
C LYS A 61 1.99 -12.34 13.96
N ARG A 62 3.16 -11.95 13.56
CA ARG A 62 3.93 -12.35 12.38
C ARG A 62 3.90 -13.86 12.02
N ASP A 63 3.96 -14.72 13.02
CA ASP A 63 3.89 -16.18 12.93
C ASP A 63 2.49 -16.72 12.58
N LYS A 64 1.47 -15.85 12.60
CA LYS A 64 0.07 -16.18 12.29
C LYS A 64 -0.40 -15.61 10.95
N THR A 65 0.52 -15.33 10.01
CA THR A 65 0.13 -14.90 8.67
C THR A 65 -0.73 -15.95 7.99
N GLN A 66 -1.95 -15.57 7.60
CA GLN A 66 -2.92 -16.41 6.94
C GLN A 66 -3.06 -16.05 5.47
N TYR A 67 -3.34 -17.06 4.65
CA TYR A 67 -3.45 -16.92 3.20
C TYR A 67 -4.75 -17.58 2.74
N ARG A 68 -5.58 -16.84 2.07
CA ARG A 68 -6.75 -17.44 1.38
C ARG A 68 -6.28 -18.30 0.22
N SER A 69 -7.05 -19.35 -0.07
CA SER A 69 -6.84 -20.16 -1.29
C SER A 69 -7.02 -19.32 -2.54
N PRO A 70 -6.34 -19.64 -3.65
CA PRO A 70 -6.57 -18.98 -4.93
C PRO A 70 -8.05 -19.01 -5.33
N GLU A 71 -8.72 -20.15 -5.13
CA GLU A 71 -10.13 -20.36 -5.44
C GLU A 71 -11.03 -19.40 -4.67
N SER A 72 -10.80 -19.22 -3.37
CA SER A 72 -11.56 -18.30 -2.53
C SER A 72 -11.40 -16.85 -3.02
N VAL A 73 -10.18 -16.44 -3.40
CA VAL A 73 -9.92 -15.09 -3.93
C VAL A 73 -10.65 -14.87 -5.26
N ILE A 74 -10.58 -15.83 -6.18
CA ILE A 74 -11.23 -15.74 -7.48
C ILE A 74 -12.76 -15.72 -7.35
N ASN A 75 -13.32 -16.53 -6.45
CA ASN A 75 -14.75 -16.52 -6.15
C ASN A 75 -15.21 -15.14 -5.64
N GLU A 76 -14.44 -14.49 -4.79
CA GLU A 76 -14.77 -13.12 -4.36
C GLU A 76 -14.64 -12.10 -5.50
N MET A 77 -13.67 -12.25 -6.37
CA MET A 77 -13.57 -11.39 -7.56
C MET A 77 -14.79 -11.56 -8.49
N HIS A 78 -15.28 -12.78 -8.71
CA HIS A 78 -16.54 -13.00 -9.43
C HIS A 78 -17.71 -12.33 -8.72
N TYR A 79 -17.84 -12.52 -7.41
CA TYR A 79 -18.88 -11.87 -6.62
C TYR A 79 -18.84 -10.34 -6.75
N VAL A 80 -17.64 -9.74 -6.72
CA VAL A 80 -17.47 -8.29 -6.93
C VAL A 80 -17.89 -7.91 -8.36
N LYS A 81 -17.49 -8.70 -9.37
CA LYS A 81 -17.82 -8.44 -10.76
C LYS A 81 -19.33 -8.45 -11.00
N GLU A 82 -20.04 -9.42 -10.42
CA GLU A 82 -21.48 -9.59 -10.60
C GLU A 82 -22.30 -8.52 -9.87
N ASN A 83 -21.85 -8.08 -8.70
CA ASN A 83 -22.65 -7.23 -7.81
C ASN A 83 -22.25 -5.75 -7.81
N TYR A 84 -20.98 -5.43 -8.11
CA TYR A 84 -20.42 -4.07 -7.94
C TYR A 84 -19.69 -3.55 -9.19
N TRP A 85 -19.47 -4.39 -10.21
CA TRP A 85 -18.76 -3.98 -11.42
C TRP A 85 -19.73 -3.53 -12.49
N ASN A 86 -19.77 -2.22 -12.76
CA ASN A 86 -20.62 -1.69 -13.81
C ASN A 86 -19.78 -0.92 -14.85
N THR A 87 -19.76 -1.43 -16.07
CA THR A 87 -19.04 -0.83 -17.20
C THR A 87 -19.87 0.14 -18.01
N GLU A 88 -21.18 0.27 -17.74
CA GLU A 88 -22.13 0.96 -18.65
C GLU A 88 -22.71 2.27 -18.11
N LYS A 89 -22.43 2.68 -16.86
CA LYS A 89 -23.02 3.90 -16.30
C LYS A 89 -22.05 5.10 -16.36
N GLU A 90 -22.52 6.16 -17.00
CA GLU A 90 -21.99 7.52 -16.84
C GLU A 90 -22.60 8.13 -15.57
N TYR A 91 -21.76 8.55 -14.61
CA TYR A 91 -22.22 9.24 -13.41
C TYR A 91 -22.02 10.75 -13.56
N ASP A 92 -23.05 11.51 -13.24
CA ASP A 92 -23.00 12.97 -13.10
C ASP A 92 -22.82 13.34 -11.62
N PHE A 93 -21.61 13.69 -11.25
CA PHE A 93 -21.26 14.14 -9.89
C PHE A 93 -21.63 15.61 -9.60
N SER A 94 -22.39 16.26 -10.46
CA SER A 94 -22.80 17.66 -10.28
C SER A 94 -23.66 17.88 -9.03
N ALA A 95 -24.28 16.84 -8.47
CA ALA A 95 -25.17 16.91 -7.32
C ALA A 95 -24.51 16.75 -5.94
N SER A 96 -23.29 16.25 -5.82
CA SER A 96 -22.56 16.14 -4.55
C SER A 96 -21.68 17.37 -4.27
N ALA A 97 -22.30 18.55 -4.34
CA ALA A 97 -21.65 19.84 -4.27
C ALA A 97 -21.33 20.28 -2.83
N ASN A 98 -20.40 19.60 -2.16
CA ASN A 98 -19.74 20.15 -0.97
C ASN A 98 -18.21 19.98 -0.97
N ILE A 99 -17.60 19.54 -2.06
CA ILE A 99 -16.17 19.55 -2.25
C ILE A 99 -15.87 20.50 -3.42
N GLY A 100 -15.29 21.65 -3.11
CA GLY A 100 -15.17 22.84 -3.96
C GLY A 100 -14.33 22.71 -5.23
N SER A 101 -14.70 21.83 -6.17
CA SER A 101 -14.27 21.93 -7.56
C SER A 101 -15.30 21.28 -8.48
N LYS A 102 -16.01 22.14 -9.24
CA LYS A 102 -16.83 21.72 -10.38
C LYS A 102 -15.92 21.16 -11.47
N GLN A 103 -15.65 19.87 -11.44
CA GLN A 103 -15.15 19.18 -12.61
C GLN A 103 -16.14 18.08 -12.96
N ASN A 104 -16.76 18.17 -14.14
CA ASN A 104 -17.51 17.09 -14.75
C ASN A 104 -16.53 15.93 -15.06
N LEU A 105 -16.26 15.09 -14.09
CA LEU A 105 -15.50 13.86 -14.29
C LEU A 105 -16.45 12.81 -14.85
N LYS A 106 -16.41 12.64 -16.16
CA LYS A 106 -16.97 11.45 -16.80
C LYS A 106 -16.05 10.27 -16.48
N ILE A 107 -16.41 9.50 -15.46
CA ILE A 107 -15.66 8.30 -15.09
C ILE A 107 -16.22 7.13 -15.93
N LYS A 108 -15.65 6.94 -17.13
CA LYS A 108 -15.76 5.69 -17.86
C LYS A 108 -14.70 4.70 -17.36
N ASP A 109 -15.10 3.49 -17.00
CA ASP A 109 -14.24 2.34 -16.71
C ASP A 109 -13.34 2.41 -15.46
N ASN A 110 -13.82 2.81 -14.29
CA ASN A 110 -12.95 3.03 -13.14
C ASN A 110 -13.19 2.12 -11.93
N THR A 111 -13.96 1.09 -12.01
CA THR A 111 -14.01 0.14 -10.90
C THR A 111 -12.68 -0.61 -10.81
N ILE A 112 -12.05 -0.56 -9.67
CA ILE A 112 -10.75 -1.20 -9.41
C ILE A 112 -10.88 -2.13 -8.22
N VAL A 113 -10.41 -3.36 -8.36
CA VAL A 113 -10.17 -4.23 -7.20
C VAL A 113 -8.86 -3.84 -6.54
N TYR A 114 -8.90 -3.54 -5.26
CA TYR A 114 -7.70 -3.29 -4.49
C TYR A 114 -7.47 -4.41 -3.48
N PHE A 115 -6.39 -5.17 -3.71
CA PHE A 115 -5.90 -6.13 -2.71
C PHE A 115 -5.25 -5.37 -1.56
N VAL A 116 -5.98 -5.26 -0.43
CA VAL A 116 -5.52 -4.55 0.79
C VAL A 116 -4.61 -5.39 1.66
N ASP A 117 -3.94 -6.34 1.05
CA ASP A 117 -2.93 -7.16 1.71
C ASP A 117 -1.73 -6.29 2.08
N ASP A 118 -1.13 -6.52 3.23
CA ASP A 118 0.15 -5.89 3.56
C ASP A 118 1.21 -6.14 2.48
N ILE A 119 1.21 -7.34 1.88
CA ILE A 119 2.04 -7.70 0.72
C ILE A 119 1.35 -8.84 -0.04
N PHE A 120 0.74 -8.55 -1.17
CA PHE A 120 0.07 -9.54 -2.03
C PHE A 120 1.03 -10.63 -2.52
N THR A 121 2.29 -10.28 -2.76
CA THR A 121 3.28 -11.11 -3.46
C THR A 121 4.06 -12.09 -2.59
N VAL A 122 3.76 -12.26 -1.30
CA VAL A 122 4.57 -13.06 -0.35
C VAL A 122 4.80 -14.49 -0.84
N LYS A 123 3.76 -15.21 -1.28
CA LYS A 123 3.89 -16.60 -1.77
C LYS A 123 3.85 -16.64 -3.30
N LYS A 124 5.02 -16.61 -3.95
CA LYS A 124 5.14 -16.57 -5.43
C LYS A 124 4.30 -17.63 -6.15
N LYS A 125 4.27 -18.89 -5.66
CA LYS A 125 3.46 -19.97 -6.26
C LYS A 125 1.97 -19.64 -6.21
N ARG A 126 1.46 -19.20 -5.05
CA ARG A 126 0.05 -18.81 -4.86
C ARG A 126 -0.32 -17.63 -5.77
N VAL A 127 0.50 -16.59 -5.82
CA VAL A 127 0.28 -15.42 -6.69
C VAL A 127 0.17 -15.83 -8.14
N LYS A 128 1.09 -16.64 -8.64
CA LYS A 128 1.04 -17.16 -10.02
C LYS A 128 -0.25 -17.93 -10.30
N THR A 129 -0.71 -18.74 -9.34
CA THR A 129 -1.97 -19.48 -9.47
C THR A 129 -3.15 -18.50 -9.59
N ILE A 130 -3.26 -17.51 -8.70
CA ILE A 130 -4.31 -16.48 -8.75
C ILE A 130 -4.30 -15.77 -10.10
N LEU A 131 -3.14 -15.27 -10.53
CA LEU A 131 -3.01 -14.52 -11.79
C LEU A 131 -3.39 -15.36 -13.03
N ARG A 132 -3.00 -16.64 -13.05
CA ARG A 132 -3.41 -17.55 -14.13
C ARG A 132 -4.90 -17.80 -14.13
N MET A 133 -5.51 -18.02 -12.97
CA MET A 133 -6.97 -18.17 -12.86
C MET A 133 -7.71 -16.91 -13.33
N MET A 134 -7.22 -15.71 -12.99
CA MET A 134 -7.79 -14.44 -13.49
C MET A 134 -7.81 -14.41 -15.03
N ILE A 135 -6.70 -14.82 -15.66
CA ILE A 135 -6.54 -14.83 -17.11
C ILE A 135 -7.42 -15.91 -17.74
N GLU A 136 -7.37 -17.14 -17.27
CA GLU A 136 -8.10 -18.31 -17.79
C GLU A 136 -9.61 -18.11 -17.70
N GLN A 137 -10.09 -17.51 -16.59
CA GLN A 137 -11.52 -17.24 -16.38
C GLN A 137 -11.96 -15.90 -16.98
N LYS A 138 -11.08 -15.19 -17.67
CA LYS A 138 -11.37 -13.91 -18.36
C LYS A 138 -12.11 -12.92 -17.46
N LEU A 139 -11.55 -12.71 -16.23
CA LEU A 139 -12.17 -11.79 -15.31
C LEU A 139 -12.23 -10.37 -15.85
N ASP A 140 -11.24 -9.95 -16.67
CA ASP A 140 -11.15 -8.65 -17.34
C ASP A 140 -11.42 -7.46 -16.40
N MET A 141 -10.88 -7.55 -15.20
CA MET A 141 -11.00 -6.54 -14.16
C MET A 141 -9.67 -5.82 -13.95
N LYS A 142 -9.72 -4.52 -13.76
CA LYS A 142 -8.54 -3.76 -13.30
C LYS A 142 -8.34 -3.98 -11.80
N TRP A 143 -7.10 -4.14 -11.38
CA TRP A 143 -6.77 -4.34 -9.98
C TRP A 143 -5.43 -3.72 -9.61
N LYS A 144 -5.23 -3.50 -8.31
CA LYS A 144 -3.97 -2.98 -7.74
C LYS A 144 -3.64 -3.72 -6.44
N CYS A 145 -2.36 -3.74 -6.07
CA CYS A 145 -1.89 -4.38 -4.85
C CYS A 145 -0.64 -3.71 -4.27
N GLU A 146 -0.36 -4.01 -3.00
CA GLU A 146 0.94 -3.76 -2.37
C GLU A 146 1.88 -4.93 -2.65
N ALA A 147 3.15 -4.64 -2.93
CA ALA A 147 4.16 -5.66 -3.17
C ALA A 147 5.55 -5.24 -2.65
N ARG A 148 6.47 -6.22 -2.62
CA ARG A 148 7.90 -5.99 -2.41
C ARG A 148 8.65 -6.33 -3.72
N THR A 149 9.71 -5.59 -3.98
CA THR A 149 10.49 -5.78 -5.23
C THR A 149 11.22 -7.11 -5.27
N ASP A 150 11.70 -7.64 -4.15
CA ASP A 150 12.36 -8.95 -4.03
C ASP A 150 11.42 -10.14 -4.25
N HIS A 151 10.12 -9.92 -4.26
CA HIS A 151 9.11 -10.93 -4.62
C HIS A 151 8.84 -11.00 -6.12
N LEU A 152 9.21 -9.99 -6.88
CA LEU A 152 8.96 -9.92 -8.31
C LEU A 152 9.94 -10.82 -9.07
N ASN A 153 9.52 -11.31 -10.20
CA ASN A 153 10.31 -11.90 -11.28
C ASN A 153 9.58 -11.67 -12.60
N GLU A 154 10.26 -11.90 -13.71
CA GLU A 154 9.72 -11.68 -15.06
C GLU A 154 8.34 -12.33 -15.25
N GLU A 155 8.21 -13.62 -14.89
CA GLU A 155 6.95 -14.36 -15.02
C GLU A 155 5.81 -13.74 -14.22
N ILE A 156 6.05 -13.30 -12.97
CA ILE A 156 5.02 -12.65 -12.15
C ILE A 156 4.62 -11.31 -12.76
N CYS A 157 5.57 -10.50 -13.22
CA CYS A 157 5.29 -9.21 -13.83
C CYS A 157 4.50 -9.36 -15.13
N GLU A 158 4.86 -10.33 -16.00
CA GLU A 158 4.09 -10.64 -17.20
C GLU A 158 2.68 -11.12 -16.89
N LEU A 159 2.52 -12.00 -15.89
CA LEU A 159 1.19 -12.47 -15.46
C LEU A 159 0.37 -11.31 -14.89
N MET A 160 0.96 -10.41 -14.11
CA MET A 160 0.29 -9.21 -13.59
C MET A 160 -0.23 -8.34 -14.74
N SER A 161 0.61 -8.07 -15.75
CA SER A 161 0.21 -7.32 -16.94
C SER A 161 -0.98 -7.98 -17.65
N LYS A 162 -0.88 -9.28 -17.95
CA LYS A 162 -1.93 -10.06 -18.62
C LYS A 162 -3.23 -10.17 -17.82
N ALA A 163 -3.13 -10.20 -16.49
CA ALA A 163 -4.26 -10.27 -15.57
C ALA A 163 -4.94 -8.92 -15.31
N GLY A 164 -4.49 -7.83 -15.94
CA GLY A 164 -5.10 -6.51 -15.81
C GLY A 164 -4.63 -5.69 -14.60
N CYS A 165 -3.42 -5.94 -14.08
CA CYS A 165 -2.85 -5.12 -13.03
C CYS A 165 -2.67 -3.68 -13.51
N SER A 166 -3.41 -2.76 -12.93
CA SER A 166 -3.35 -1.33 -13.27
C SER A 166 -2.25 -0.60 -12.49
N ARG A 167 -1.85 -1.12 -11.33
CA ARG A 167 -0.80 -0.50 -10.50
C ARG A 167 -0.30 -1.43 -9.42
N VAL A 168 1.01 -1.49 -9.26
CA VAL A 168 1.67 -2.10 -8.11
C VAL A 168 2.19 -0.99 -7.20
N LYS A 169 1.94 -1.08 -5.91
CA LYS A 169 2.44 -0.13 -4.91
C LYS A 169 3.63 -0.77 -4.19
N LEU A 170 4.77 -0.09 -4.19
CA LEU A 170 6.04 -0.60 -3.70
C LEU A 170 6.59 0.30 -2.59
N GLY A 171 6.74 -0.29 -1.40
CA GLY A 171 7.44 0.38 -0.31
C GLY A 171 8.95 0.34 -0.55
N PHE A 172 9.55 1.44 -0.96
CA PHE A 172 11.01 1.58 -1.06
C PHE A 172 11.60 2.09 0.25
N GLU A 173 10.88 2.99 0.91
CA GLU A 173 11.22 3.70 2.14
C GLU A 173 12.46 4.60 1.97
N SER A 174 13.61 4.03 1.59
CA SER A 174 14.88 4.76 1.41
C SER A 174 15.69 4.26 0.22
N GLY A 175 16.53 5.15 -0.32
CA GLY A 175 17.59 4.81 -1.29
C GLY A 175 18.96 4.54 -0.65
N SER A 176 19.05 4.60 0.69
CA SER A 176 20.28 4.30 1.45
C SER A 176 20.26 2.87 1.96
N ASN A 177 21.18 2.01 1.47
CA ASN A 177 21.32 0.63 1.96
C ASN A 177 21.65 0.58 3.46
N ARG A 178 22.37 1.59 3.98
CA ARG A 178 22.63 1.71 5.42
C ARG A 178 21.32 1.86 6.20
N LEU A 179 20.47 2.78 5.75
CA LEU A 179 19.19 3.05 6.42
C LEU A 179 18.23 1.88 6.26
N LEU A 180 18.13 1.27 5.08
CA LEU A 180 17.31 0.07 4.83
C LEU A 180 17.65 -1.07 5.80
N LYS A 181 18.94 -1.28 6.08
CA LYS A 181 19.39 -2.25 7.08
C LYS A 181 19.00 -1.84 8.50
N ASP A 182 19.14 -0.57 8.85
CA ASP A 182 18.80 -0.03 10.19
C ASP A 182 17.30 -0.19 10.51
N ILE A 183 16.44 0.05 9.52
CA ILE A 183 14.98 -0.12 9.65
C ILE A 183 14.50 -1.56 9.44
N GLN A 184 15.41 -2.52 9.27
CA GLN A 184 15.11 -3.94 9.07
C GLN A 184 14.18 -4.21 7.87
N LYS A 185 14.38 -3.46 6.77
CA LYS A 185 13.58 -3.62 5.54
C LYS A 185 13.93 -4.91 4.79
N ASP A 186 15.15 -5.44 4.97
CA ASP A 186 15.65 -6.67 4.32
C ASP A 186 15.57 -6.64 2.77
N GLU A 187 15.72 -5.46 2.17
CA GLU A 187 15.88 -5.24 0.73
C GLU A 187 17.07 -4.29 0.49
N THR A 188 17.74 -4.44 -0.63
CA THR A 188 18.77 -3.51 -1.08
C THR A 188 18.26 -2.61 -2.21
N LYS A 189 18.90 -1.46 -2.41
CA LYS A 189 18.62 -0.59 -3.55
C LYS A 189 18.78 -1.33 -4.89
N GLU A 190 19.72 -2.26 -4.98
CA GLU A 190 19.98 -3.09 -6.16
C GLU A 190 18.84 -4.07 -6.43
N ASP A 191 18.28 -4.69 -5.39
CA ASP A 191 17.08 -5.54 -5.49
C ASP A 191 15.88 -4.73 -5.99
N MET A 192 15.70 -3.53 -5.43
CA MET A 192 14.64 -2.62 -5.80
C MET A 192 14.75 -2.20 -7.28
N LYS A 193 15.94 -1.85 -7.77
CA LYS A 193 16.17 -1.53 -9.18
C LYS A 193 15.82 -2.68 -10.11
N ARG A 194 16.22 -3.91 -9.76
CA ARG A 194 15.86 -5.11 -10.56
C ARG A 194 14.35 -5.31 -10.62
N GLY A 195 13.65 -5.20 -9.48
CA GLY A 195 12.19 -5.33 -9.44
C GLY A 195 11.47 -4.27 -10.27
N VAL A 196 11.93 -3.01 -10.21
CA VAL A 196 11.43 -1.90 -11.04
C VAL A 196 11.61 -2.18 -12.53
N GLN A 197 12.81 -2.67 -12.93
CA GLN A 197 13.07 -2.98 -14.33
C GLN A 197 12.12 -4.05 -14.86
N MET A 198 11.88 -5.12 -14.10
CA MET A 198 10.92 -6.18 -14.48
C MET A 198 9.48 -5.65 -14.65
N LEU A 199 9.04 -4.71 -13.80
CA LEU A 199 7.73 -4.08 -13.96
C LEU A 199 7.65 -3.21 -15.21
N LYS A 200 8.70 -2.42 -15.49
CA LYS A 200 8.79 -1.59 -16.70
C LYS A 200 8.76 -2.45 -17.95
N ASP A 201 9.54 -3.53 -17.99
CA ASP A 201 9.60 -4.45 -19.12
C ASP A 201 8.25 -5.14 -19.40
N ALA A 202 7.48 -5.42 -18.34
CA ALA A 202 6.12 -5.96 -18.43
C ALA A 202 5.03 -4.90 -18.65
N ASN A 203 5.39 -3.60 -18.73
CA ASN A 203 4.45 -2.49 -18.80
C ASN A 203 3.43 -2.46 -17.67
N VAL A 204 3.85 -2.78 -16.44
CA VAL A 204 3.03 -2.70 -15.23
C VAL A 204 3.35 -1.40 -14.49
N PRO A 205 2.41 -0.44 -14.40
CA PRO A 205 2.62 0.81 -13.69
C PRO A 205 2.86 0.60 -12.20
N PHE A 206 3.66 1.45 -11.58
CA PHE A 206 3.92 1.35 -10.15
C PHE A 206 3.95 2.69 -9.42
N THR A 207 3.55 2.65 -8.15
CA THR A 207 3.73 3.75 -7.19
C THR A 207 4.92 3.46 -6.31
N ALA A 208 5.80 4.43 -6.15
CA ALA A 208 6.93 4.37 -5.25
C ALA A 208 6.63 5.08 -3.93
N TYR A 209 6.64 4.34 -2.82
CA TYR A 209 6.52 4.91 -1.48
C TYR A 209 7.90 5.16 -0.89
N PHE A 210 8.15 6.39 -0.49
CA PHE A 210 9.36 6.80 0.23
C PHE A 210 9.00 7.49 1.54
N MET A 211 9.87 7.33 2.52
CA MET A 211 9.67 7.89 3.84
C MET A 211 10.94 8.60 4.29
N ALA A 212 10.80 9.77 4.94
CA ALA A 212 11.88 10.52 5.56
C ALA A 212 11.64 10.66 7.07
N GLY A 213 12.69 10.94 7.83
CA GLY A 213 12.57 11.23 9.25
C GLY A 213 12.83 10.04 10.18
N PHE A 214 13.48 9.00 9.70
CA PHE A 214 13.92 7.90 10.56
C PHE A 214 14.94 8.39 11.62
N PRO A 215 14.95 7.84 12.85
CA PRO A 215 15.75 8.36 13.96
C PRO A 215 17.24 8.52 13.67
N ASN A 216 17.83 7.59 12.90
CA ASN A 216 19.25 7.58 12.55
C ASN A 216 19.53 8.04 11.12
N GLU A 217 18.53 8.61 10.44
CA GLU A 217 18.67 9.12 9.09
C GLU A 217 19.46 10.41 9.07
N THR A 218 20.38 10.52 8.14
CA THR A 218 21.21 11.71 7.90
C THR A 218 20.78 12.41 6.61
N ASP A 219 21.22 13.66 6.42
CA ASP A 219 21.04 14.38 5.16
C ASP A 219 21.60 13.60 3.96
N GLU A 220 22.72 12.87 4.15
CA GLU A 220 23.32 12.06 3.10
C GLU A 220 22.44 10.86 2.72
N ASP A 221 21.82 10.18 3.70
CA ASP A 221 20.87 9.09 3.42
C ASP A 221 19.65 9.62 2.65
N LEU A 222 19.11 10.76 3.04
CA LEU A 222 17.95 11.34 2.37
C LEU A 222 18.28 11.83 0.96
N LYS A 223 19.49 12.37 0.73
CA LYS A 223 19.98 12.70 -0.62
C LYS A 223 20.10 11.46 -1.51
N GLN A 224 20.61 10.34 -0.97
CA GLN A 224 20.63 9.06 -1.69
C GLN A 224 19.20 8.60 -2.04
N THR A 225 18.24 8.80 -1.13
CA THR A 225 16.83 8.50 -1.37
C THR A 225 16.26 9.38 -2.49
N ILE A 226 16.52 10.69 -2.46
CA ILE A 226 16.08 11.63 -3.51
C ILE A 226 16.66 11.24 -4.88
N GLN A 227 17.96 10.92 -4.93
CA GLN A 227 18.58 10.49 -6.16
C GLN A 227 17.99 9.19 -6.68
N PHE A 228 17.82 8.20 -5.80
CA PHE A 228 17.22 6.92 -6.15
C PHE A 228 15.78 7.07 -6.66
N ALA A 229 14.97 7.92 -6.03
CA ALA A 229 13.63 8.21 -6.48
C ALA A 229 13.62 8.78 -7.92
N LYS A 230 14.54 9.69 -8.25
CA LYS A 230 14.70 10.23 -9.61
C LYS A 230 15.15 9.16 -10.62
N GLU A 231 16.03 8.23 -10.22
CA GLU A 231 16.56 7.17 -11.07
C GLU A 231 15.51 6.12 -11.46
N ILE A 232 14.57 5.78 -10.56
CA ILE A 232 13.59 4.72 -10.83
C ILE A 232 12.44 5.16 -11.73
N GLU A 233 12.23 6.47 -11.92
CA GLU A 233 11.19 7.03 -12.79
C GLU A 233 9.82 6.37 -12.58
N ALA A 234 9.32 6.40 -11.34
CA ALA A 234 8.02 5.82 -11.01
C ALA A 234 6.88 6.57 -11.71
N ASP A 235 5.76 5.88 -11.95
CA ASP A 235 4.55 6.52 -12.49
C ASP A 235 3.90 7.45 -11.46
N TYR A 236 4.06 7.15 -10.17
CA TYR A 236 3.60 7.98 -9.08
C TYR A 236 4.51 7.85 -7.85
N TYR A 237 4.72 8.95 -7.14
CA TYR A 237 5.47 9.01 -5.88
C TYR A 237 4.52 9.32 -4.73
N SER A 238 4.62 8.55 -3.66
CA SER A 238 3.95 8.83 -2.39
C SER A 238 5.01 9.03 -1.32
N LEU A 239 5.06 10.24 -0.77
CA LEU A 239 6.08 10.65 0.18
C LEU A 239 5.46 10.85 1.54
N SER A 240 6.12 10.33 2.56
CA SER A 240 5.67 10.44 3.95
C SER A 240 6.82 10.90 4.85
N VAL A 241 6.47 11.53 5.93
CA VAL A 241 7.38 11.73 7.07
C VAL A 241 7.03 10.68 8.11
N LEU A 242 8.05 10.09 8.72
CA LEU A 242 7.87 9.02 9.69
C LEU A 242 6.97 9.45 10.85
N ALA A 243 5.92 8.69 11.08
CA ALA A 243 5.16 8.69 12.31
C ALA A 243 5.42 7.37 13.05
N PRO A 244 6.04 7.38 14.24
CA PRO A 244 6.37 6.17 14.97
C PRO A 244 5.11 5.57 15.58
N TYR A 245 4.47 4.65 14.86
CA TYR A 245 3.20 4.06 15.29
C TYR A 245 3.33 3.28 16.59
N PHE A 246 2.34 3.47 17.47
CA PHE A 246 2.20 2.73 18.71
C PHE A 246 2.29 1.21 18.48
N GLY A 247 3.03 0.52 19.35
CA GLY A 247 3.21 -0.93 19.27
C GLY A 247 4.35 -1.39 18.35
N THR A 248 4.97 -0.49 17.56
CA THR A 248 6.14 -0.84 16.75
C THR A 248 7.40 -0.89 17.62
N LYS A 249 8.39 -1.69 17.18
CA LYS A 249 9.69 -1.70 17.84
C LYS A 249 10.30 -0.30 17.87
N MET A 250 10.21 0.44 16.77
CA MET A 250 10.73 1.81 16.68
C MET A 250 10.07 2.76 17.69
N TYR A 251 8.76 2.63 17.93
CA TYR A 251 8.07 3.42 18.95
C TYR A 251 8.67 3.21 20.33
N TYR A 252 8.89 1.96 20.73
CA TYR A 252 9.46 1.65 22.03
C TYR A 252 10.93 2.03 22.12
N ASP A 253 11.74 1.80 21.09
CA ASP A 253 13.16 2.23 21.05
C ASP A 253 13.29 3.76 21.23
N LEU A 254 12.36 4.54 20.67
CA LEU A 254 12.33 6.00 20.86
C LEU A 254 11.97 6.40 22.29
N ILE A 255 10.98 5.76 22.91
CA ILE A 255 10.64 6.01 24.33
C ILE A 255 11.83 5.67 25.21
N ASP A 256 12.46 4.53 25.01
CA ASP A 256 13.64 4.09 25.78
C ASP A 256 14.82 5.06 25.60
N SER A 257 14.89 5.76 24.47
CA SER A 257 15.89 6.83 24.24
C SER A 257 15.50 8.19 24.83
N GLY A 258 14.36 8.28 25.52
CA GLY A 258 13.89 9.49 26.20
C GLY A 258 13.00 10.42 25.36
N VAL A 259 12.49 9.93 24.21
CA VAL A 259 11.52 10.69 23.40
C VAL A 259 10.12 10.53 24.02
N GLU A 260 9.48 11.62 24.42
CA GLU A 260 8.18 11.63 25.09
C GLU A 260 7.02 11.46 24.10
N LEU A 261 6.93 10.29 23.43
CA LEU A 261 5.88 10.00 22.47
C LEU A 261 4.51 9.81 23.13
N ASP A 262 4.46 9.30 24.35
CA ASP A 262 3.24 9.09 25.12
C ASP A 262 2.51 10.38 25.50
N LYS A 263 3.21 11.51 25.44
CA LYS A 263 2.66 12.87 25.68
C LYS A 263 2.19 13.57 24.39
N LYS A 264 2.39 12.95 23.23
CA LYS A 264 2.00 13.54 21.95
C LYS A 264 0.52 13.34 21.68
N PRO A 265 -0.18 14.33 21.07
CA PRO A 265 -1.55 14.17 20.62
C PRO A 265 -1.63 13.19 19.45
N TRP A 266 -2.80 12.61 19.21
CA TRP A 266 -2.99 11.59 18.14
C TRP A 266 -2.65 12.11 16.75
N GLU A 267 -2.84 13.37 16.46
CA GLU A 267 -2.53 14.03 15.20
C GLU A 267 -1.04 13.98 14.87
N TYR A 268 -0.17 13.92 15.88
CA TYR A 268 1.27 13.76 15.70
C TYR A 268 1.64 12.44 15.00
N PHE A 269 0.83 11.40 15.18
CA PHE A 269 1.09 10.08 14.60
C PHE A 269 0.53 9.93 13.18
N PHE A 270 0.05 11.01 12.57
CA PHE A 270 -0.45 10.98 11.21
C PHE A 270 0.70 11.21 10.21
N HIS A 271 1.00 10.21 9.40
CA HIS A 271 2.16 10.17 8.49
C HIS A 271 2.19 11.26 7.40
N GLN A 272 1.13 12.02 7.23
CA GLN A 272 1.04 13.11 6.24
C GLN A 272 1.25 14.49 6.86
N THR A 273 1.61 14.61 8.12
CA THR A 273 1.83 15.92 8.78
C THR A 273 3.04 16.68 8.23
N GLY A 274 4.00 15.98 7.65
CA GLY A 274 5.24 16.57 7.12
C GLY A 274 6.18 17.12 8.20
N GLU A 275 5.91 16.86 9.47
CA GLU A 275 6.73 17.31 10.60
C GLU A 275 7.76 16.26 11.01
N LEU A 276 9.04 16.67 11.01
CA LEU A 276 10.10 15.83 11.56
C LEU A 276 10.01 15.77 13.08
N MET A 277 10.40 14.63 13.65
CA MET A 277 10.61 14.53 15.10
C MET A 277 11.67 15.54 15.57
N ALA A 278 11.51 16.04 16.80
CA ALA A 278 12.40 17.05 17.37
C ALA A 278 13.88 16.63 17.41
N ASN A 279 14.16 15.33 17.48
CA ASN A 279 15.50 14.75 17.45
C ASN A 279 15.99 14.33 16.06
N SER A 280 15.27 14.67 15.00
CA SER A 280 15.68 14.37 13.62
C SER A 280 17.01 15.06 13.28
N LYS A 281 17.89 14.34 12.58
CA LYS A 281 19.17 14.84 12.08
C LYS A 281 19.07 15.40 10.66
N ILE A 282 17.87 15.41 10.07
CA ILE A 282 17.62 15.93 8.72
C ILE A 282 17.47 17.44 8.76
N SER A 283 18.17 18.13 7.88
CA SER A 283 18.04 19.56 7.69
C SER A 283 16.78 19.93 6.90
N LYS A 284 16.18 21.07 7.23
CA LYS A 284 14.98 21.57 6.53
C LYS A 284 15.14 21.70 5.01
N PRO A 285 16.30 22.17 4.45
CA PRO A 285 16.48 22.24 3.02
C PRO A 285 16.41 20.88 2.33
N VAL A 286 17.04 19.83 2.89
CA VAL A 286 17.04 18.48 2.32
C VAL A 286 15.65 17.84 2.41
N LEU A 287 14.93 18.04 3.52
CA LEU A 287 13.54 17.62 3.63
C LEU A 287 12.65 18.29 2.59
N LYS A 288 12.82 19.60 2.36
CA LYS A 288 12.06 20.33 1.33
C LYS A 288 12.33 19.78 -0.06
N GLU A 289 13.59 19.45 -0.38
CA GLU A 289 13.94 18.81 -1.65
C GLU A 289 13.28 17.44 -1.78
N PHE A 290 13.30 16.61 -0.72
CA PHE A 290 12.60 15.34 -0.72
C PHE A 290 11.10 15.50 -1.01
N LEU A 291 10.42 16.40 -0.32
CA LEU A 291 8.98 16.62 -0.51
C LEU A 291 8.65 17.16 -1.90
N SER A 292 9.58 17.87 -2.56
CA SER A 292 9.38 18.35 -3.93
C SER A 292 9.35 17.24 -4.99
N LEU A 293 9.76 16.01 -4.66
CA LEU A 293 9.57 14.84 -5.54
C LEU A 293 8.10 14.60 -5.91
N ASN A 294 7.15 15.09 -5.11
CA ASN A 294 5.73 15.06 -5.47
C ASN A 294 5.44 15.82 -6.79
N GLU A 295 6.28 16.78 -7.17
CA GLU A 295 6.15 17.51 -8.42
C GLU A 295 6.45 16.64 -9.66
N LEU A 296 7.12 15.48 -9.47
CA LEU A 296 7.36 14.47 -10.50
C LEU A 296 6.08 13.70 -10.86
N ASN A 297 5.07 13.75 -10.02
CA ASN A 297 3.80 13.09 -10.30
C ASN A 297 3.17 13.70 -11.55
N LYS A 298 2.97 12.86 -12.58
CA LYS A 298 2.39 13.32 -13.85
C LYS A 298 0.97 13.85 -13.60
N LYS A 299 0.73 15.12 -13.96
CA LYS A 299 -0.60 15.72 -13.88
C LYS A 299 -1.56 14.89 -14.75
N GLY A 300 -2.53 14.23 -14.14
CA GLY A 300 -3.57 13.48 -14.83
C GLY A 300 -3.75 12.01 -14.46
N ASN A 301 -2.82 11.41 -13.72
CA ASN A 301 -2.97 10.02 -13.25
C ASN A 301 -3.30 9.94 -11.75
N GLY A 302 -4.03 10.92 -11.24
CA GLY A 302 -4.43 11.00 -9.86
C GLY A 302 -5.55 10.02 -9.53
N TYR A 303 -5.19 8.83 -9.09
CA TYR A 303 -6.01 8.06 -8.15
C TYR A 303 -5.07 7.57 -7.05
N VAL A 304 -5.19 8.23 -5.92
CA VAL A 304 -4.61 7.82 -4.65
C VAL A 304 -5.23 6.50 -4.21
#